data_7f15155a372a602bc366ca4a857b2d91
#
_entry.id   7f15155a372a602bc366ca4a857b2d91
#
_cell.length_a   1.000
_cell.length_b   1.000
_cell.length_c   1.000
_cell.angle_alpha   90.00
_cell.angle_beta   90.00
_cell.angle_gamma   90.00
#
_symmetry.space_group_name_H-M   'P 1'
#
loop_
_entity.id
_entity.type
_entity.pdbx_description
1 polymer ?
#
loop_
_entity_poly.entity_id
_entity_poly.type
_entity_poly.pdbx_seq_one_letter_code
_entity_poly.pdbx_strand_id
1 'polypeptide(L)'
;MQVYTGPITRLIEEFSKFPGVGRKTAQRLAFHIINMNTNDVEALSKAIIDAKREIRYCSICCNITDTDPCSMCSNKSRDSSVICVVEDPRDVAAMERTREFKGQYHVLNGVISPMDGIGPDMLKIKELIQRLGNQEVKEIIMATNPTIEGEATAMYIARLVKPMGIKVTRIAHGLPVGGDLEYADEVTISKALEGRREI
;
A
#
# COMPACT_ATOMS: atom_id res chain seq x y z
N MET A 1 24.78 34.03 -0.52
CA MET A 1 25.17 34.23 -1.93
C MET A 1 24.46 33.16 -2.76
N GLN A 2 23.53 33.55 -3.65
CA GLN A 2 22.90 32.61 -4.58
C GLN A 2 23.96 32.24 -5.64
N VAL A 3 24.34 30.94 -5.64
CA VAL A 3 25.37 30.41 -6.57
C VAL A 3 24.78 30.16 -7.97
N TYR A 4 23.44 29.96 -8.04
CA TYR A 4 22.72 29.63 -9.28
C TYR A 4 21.65 30.65 -9.61
N THR A 5 21.25 30.70 -10.89
CA THR A 5 20.15 31.54 -11.37
C THR A 5 18.81 31.09 -10.74
N GLY A 6 17.85 32.02 -10.68
CA GLY A 6 16.55 31.75 -10.02
C GLY A 6 15.83 30.51 -10.49
N PRO A 7 15.75 30.20 -11.81
CA PRO A 7 15.10 28.98 -12.30
C PRO A 7 15.74 27.70 -11.79
N ILE A 8 17.06 27.59 -11.78
CA ILE A 8 17.79 26.40 -11.29
C ILE A 8 17.58 26.25 -9.78
N THR A 9 17.65 27.35 -9.03
CA THR A 9 17.43 27.32 -7.58
C THR A 9 16.05 26.79 -7.24
N ARG A 10 15.00 27.27 -7.90
CA ARG A 10 13.63 26.78 -7.70
C ARG A 10 13.51 25.29 -8.01
N LEU A 11 14.09 24.81 -9.10
CA LEU A 11 14.05 23.39 -9.47
C LEU A 11 14.75 22.51 -8.41
N ILE A 12 15.88 22.95 -7.88
CA ILE A 12 16.59 22.26 -6.78
C ILE A 12 15.73 22.24 -5.52
N GLU A 13 15.06 23.33 -5.19
CA GLU A 13 14.16 23.43 -4.03
C GLU A 13 12.98 22.46 -4.16
N GLU A 14 12.35 22.38 -5.33
CA GLU A 14 11.25 21.43 -5.56
C GLU A 14 11.70 19.98 -5.42
N PHE A 15 12.83 19.59 -5.99
CA PHE A 15 13.38 18.25 -5.82
C PHE A 15 13.78 17.93 -4.36
N SER A 16 14.22 18.94 -3.61
CA SER A 16 14.58 18.76 -2.19
C SER A 16 13.38 18.48 -1.29
N LYS A 17 12.15 18.69 -1.76
CA LYS A 17 10.92 18.34 -1.03
C LYS A 17 10.58 16.86 -1.08
N PHE A 18 11.20 16.10 -2.00
CA PHE A 18 10.93 14.67 -2.09
C PHE A 18 11.59 13.92 -0.92
N PRO A 19 10.88 12.94 -0.31
CA PRO A 19 11.42 12.14 0.77
C PRO A 19 12.67 11.38 0.29
N GLY A 20 13.75 11.43 1.09
CA GLY A 20 15.04 10.81 0.75
C GLY A 20 15.89 11.59 -0.24
N VAL A 21 15.43 12.74 -0.77
CA VAL A 21 16.19 13.58 -1.68
C VAL A 21 16.84 14.74 -0.94
N GLY A 22 18.11 14.58 -0.58
CA GLY A 22 18.90 15.67 -0.01
C GLY A 22 19.33 16.68 -1.07
N ARG A 23 19.79 17.86 -0.60
CA ARG A 23 20.17 18.99 -1.46
C ARG A 23 21.17 18.62 -2.58
N LYS A 24 22.13 17.73 -2.30
CA LYS A 24 23.13 17.29 -3.27
C LYS A 24 22.50 16.46 -4.41
N THR A 25 21.57 15.57 -4.07
CA THR A 25 20.81 14.77 -5.03
C THR A 25 19.86 15.66 -5.83
N ALA A 26 19.14 16.56 -5.18
CA ALA A 26 18.26 17.55 -5.83
C ALA A 26 19.01 18.38 -6.87
N GLN A 27 20.22 18.84 -6.55
CA GLN A 27 21.07 19.55 -7.48
C GLN A 27 21.44 18.69 -8.70
N ARG A 28 21.82 17.42 -8.50
CA ARG A 28 22.14 16.51 -9.61
C ARG A 28 20.93 16.27 -10.51
N LEU A 29 19.74 16.10 -9.93
CA LEU A 29 18.48 15.95 -10.69
C LEU A 29 18.16 17.21 -11.50
N ALA A 30 18.29 18.40 -10.91
CA ALA A 30 18.04 19.67 -11.60
C ALA A 30 18.98 19.86 -12.80
N PHE A 31 20.27 19.59 -12.63
CA PHE A 31 21.22 19.67 -13.74
C PHE A 31 20.98 18.60 -14.82
N HIS A 32 20.52 17.42 -14.42
CA HIS A 32 20.12 16.39 -15.38
C HIS A 32 18.96 16.88 -16.27
N ILE A 33 17.89 17.43 -15.66
CA ILE A 33 16.73 17.98 -16.38
C ILE A 33 17.16 19.10 -17.35
N ILE A 34 18.06 20.00 -16.93
CA ILE A 34 18.55 21.10 -17.80
C ILE A 34 19.27 20.58 -19.03
N ASN A 35 19.96 19.44 -18.91
CA ASN A 35 20.69 18.82 -20.01
C ASN A 35 19.84 17.87 -20.88
N MET A 36 18.60 17.58 -20.49
CA MET A 36 17.66 16.81 -21.32
C MET A 36 17.17 17.65 -22.51
N ASN A 37 16.69 16.98 -23.56
CA ASN A 37 16.00 17.70 -24.63
C ASN A 37 14.62 18.18 -24.14
N THR A 38 14.12 19.27 -24.74
CA THR A 38 12.88 19.92 -24.34
C THR A 38 11.67 18.97 -24.40
N ASN A 39 11.59 18.12 -25.42
CA ASN A 39 10.47 17.19 -25.59
C ASN A 39 10.39 16.17 -24.43
N ASP A 40 11.53 15.66 -23.94
CA ASP A 40 11.55 14.73 -22.81
C ASP A 40 11.17 15.43 -21.50
N VAL A 41 11.57 16.69 -21.33
CA VAL A 41 11.16 17.48 -20.17
C VAL A 41 9.66 17.77 -20.18
N GLU A 42 9.09 18.10 -21.32
CA GLU A 42 7.65 18.30 -21.50
C GLU A 42 6.88 17.00 -21.22
N ALA A 43 7.36 15.88 -21.76
CA ALA A 43 6.77 14.56 -21.51
C ALA A 43 6.79 14.19 -20.01
N LEU A 44 7.91 14.42 -19.32
CA LEU A 44 8.02 14.21 -17.87
C LEU A 44 7.05 15.10 -17.08
N SER A 45 7.03 16.38 -17.41
CA SER A 45 6.13 17.35 -16.77
C SER A 45 4.66 16.96 -16.95
N LYS A 46 4.28 16.58 -18.17
CA LYS A 46 2.95 16.10 -18.48
C LYS A 46 2.59 14.83 -17.69
N ALA A 47 3.49 13.84 -17.66
CA ALA A 47 3.25 12.60 -16.92
C ALA A 47 3.00 12.85 -15.42
N ILE A 48 3.72 13.79 -14.80
CA ILE A 48 3.51 14.17 -13.39
C ILE A 48 2.10 14.79 -13.20
N ILE A 49 1.72 15.70 -14.09
CA ILE A 49 0.44 16.39 -14.02
C ILE A 49 -0.72 15.41 -14.25
N ASP A 50 -0.62 14.57 -15.28
CA ASP A 50 -1.65 13.61 -15.67
C ASP A 50 -1.85 12.59 -14.55
N ALA A 51 -0.78 12.02 -14.00
CA ALA A 51 -0.86 11.12 -12.86
C ALA A 51 -1.57 11.76 -11.66
N LYS A 52 -1.27 13.03 -11.33
CA LYS A 52 -1.93 13.73 -10.22
C LYS A 52 -3.41 14.02 -10.47
N ARG A 53 -3.81 14.22 -11.73
CA ARG A 53 -5.19 14.57 -12.11
C ARG A 53 -6.08 13.34 -12.31
N GLU A 54 -5.54 12.29 -12.90
CA GLU A 54 -6.30 11.11 -13.34
C GLU A 54 -6.41 10.05 -12.26
N ILE A 55 -5.37 9.90 -11.40
CA ILE A 55 -5.37 8.89 -10.34
C ILE A 55 -6.32 9.33 -9.21
N ARG A 56 -7.23 8.43 -8.87
CA ARG A 56 -8.21 8.54 -7.78
C ARG A 56 -8.28 7.25 -6.98
N TYR A 57 -9.07 7.24 -5.92
CA TYR A 57 -9.37 6.03 -5.19
C TYR A 57 -10.61 5.34 -5.77
N CYS A 58 -10.52 4.01 -5.93
CA CYS A 58 -11.67 3.19 -6.32
C CYS A 58 -12.76 3.28 -5.25
N SER A 59 -14.00 3.54 -5.67
CA SER A 59 -15.17 3.67 -4.78
C SER A 59 -15.49 2.39 -3.98
N ILE A 60 -15.02 1.21 -4.45
CA ILE A 60 -15.29 -0.09 -3.82
C ILE A 60 -14.16 -0.53 -2.91
N CYS A 61 -12.91 -0.54 -3.40
CA CYS A 61 -11.78 -1.15 -2.67
C CYS A 61 -10.76 -0.15 -2.15
N CYS A 62 -10.94 1.14 -2.41
CA CYS A 62 -10.04 2.23 -2.00
C CYS A 62 -8.61 2.12 -2.54
N ASN A 63 -8.35 1.23 -3.53
CA ASN A 63 -7.09 1.20 -4.26
C ASN A 63 -6.99 2.40 -5.22
N ILE A 64 -5.77 2.78 -5.59
CA ILE A 64 -5.55 3.79 -6.63
C ILE A 64 -5.95 3.27 -8.01
N THR A 65 -6.55 4.12 -8.82
CA THR A 65 -7.05 3.76 -10.16
C THR A 65 -7.28 5.00 -11.01
N ASP A 66 -7.27 4.85 -12.31
CA ASP A 66 -7.70 5.84 -13.33
C ASP A 66 -9.18 5.69 -13.69
N THR A 67 -9.74 4.50 -13.50
CA THR A 67 -11.15 4.18 -13.78
C THR A 67 -11.90 3.77 -12.50
N ASP A 68 -13.19 4.10 -12.36
CA ASP A 68 -13.98 3.75 -11.18
C ASP A 68 -15.28 3.03 -11.57
N PRO A 69 -15.49 1.79 -11.07
CA PRO A 69 -14.61 0.98 -10.25
C PRO A 69 -13.33 0.53 -10.97
N CYS A 70 -12.27 0.22 -10.18
CA CYS A 70 -11.00 -0.26 -10.74
C CYS A 70 -11.16 -1.60 -11.49
N SER A 71 -10.18 -1.93 -12.32
CA SER A 71 -10.19 -3.16 -13.13
C SER A 71 -10.35 -4.44 -12.29
N MET A 72 -9.82 -4.48 -11.07
CA MET A 72 -9.97 -5.63 -10.17
C MET A 72 -11.39 -5.76 -9.61
N CYS A 73 -12.02 -4.64 -9.22
CA CYS A 73 -13.41 -4.65 -8.73
C CYS A 73 -14.42 -4.91 -9.85
N SER A 74 -14.14 -4.48 -11.07
CA SER A 74 -14.98 -4.72 -12.24
C SER A 74 -14.85 -6.13 -12.80
N ASN A 75 -13.82 -6.88 -12.42
CA ASN A 75 -13.58 -8.23 -12.92
C ASN A 75 -14.48 -9.27 -12.24
N LYS A 76 -15.51 -9.71 -12.96
CA LYS A 76 -16.48 -10.71 -12.48
C LYS A 76 -15.91 -12.12 -12.27
N SER A 77 -14.71 -12.42 -12.76
CA SER A 77 -14.07 -13.72 -12.54
C SER A 77 -13.42 -13.83 -11.15
N ARG A 78 -13.32 -12.74 -10.39
CA ARG A 78 -12.78 -12.74 -9.04
C ARG A 78 -13.83 -13.16 -8.03
N ASP A 79 -13.41 -13.93 -7.04
CA ASP A 79 -14.26 -14.35 -5.93
C ASP A 79 -14.56 -13.17 -5.01
N SER A 80 -15.80 -12.69 -5.05
CA SER A 80 -16.27 -11.58 -4.22
C SER A 80 -16.53 -11.99 -2.76
N SER A 81 -16.52 -13.28 -2.45
CA SER A 81 -16.74 -13.78 -1.07
C SER A 81 -15.49 -13.70 -0.20
N VAL A 82 -14.30 -13.44 -0.79
CA VAL A 82 -13.03 -13.33 -0.08
C VAL A 82 -12.39 -11.99 -0.35
N ILE A 83 -12.10 -11.22 0.71
CA ILE A 83 -11.45 -9.91 0.61
C ILE A 83 -10.10 -9.95 1.31
N CYS A 84 -9.02 -9.62 0.59
CA CYS A 84 -7.70 -9.37 1.15
C CYS A 84 -7.55 -7.90 1.53
N VAL A 85 -7.35 -7.63 2.81
CA VAL A 85 -7.20 -6.27 3.37
C VAL A 85 -5.72 -5.97 3.52
N VAL A 86 -5.25 -4.92 2.84
CA VAL A 86 -3.86 -4.47 2.80
C VAL A 86 -3.72 -3.01 3.25
N GLU A 87 -2.53 -2.60 3.61
CA GLU A 87 -2.26 -1.23 4.06
C GLU A 87 -2.18 -0.22 2.92
N ASP A 88 -1.53 -0.61 1.82
CA ASP A 88 -1.09 0.31 0.77
C ASP A 88 -1.38 -0.28 -0.63
N PRO A 89 -1.64 0.57 -1.65
CA PRO A 89 -1.79 0.12 -3.04
C PRO A 89 -0.61 -0.72 -3.56
N ARG A 90 0.60 -0.49 -3.06
CA ARG A 90 1.80 -1.27 -3.44
C ARG A 90 1.72 -2.72 -3.00
N ASP A 91 1.03 -2.99 -1.89
CA ASP A 91 0.82 -4.36 -1.39
C ASP A 91 -0.10 -5.14 -2.33
N VAL A 92 -1.14 -4.48 -2.88
CA VAL A 92 -1.98 -5.07 -3.92
C VAL A 92 -1.13 -5.50 -5.11
N ALA A 93 -0.22 -4.63 -5.58
CA ALA A 93 0.65 -4.95 -6.70
C ALA A 93 1.63 -6.11 -6.37
N ALA A 94 2.08 -6.22 -5.11
CA ALA A 94 2.92 -7.32 -4.65
C ALA A 94 2.14 -8.65 -4.65
N MET A 95 0.92 -8.66 -4.13
CA MET A 95 0.05 -9.84 -4.12
C MET A 95 -0.32 -10.30 -5.54
N GLU A 96 -0.68 -9.37 -6.43
CA GLU A 96 -1.05 -9.69 -7.82
C GLU A 96 0.11 -10.30 -8.63
N ARG A 97 1.37 -9.96 -8.32
CA ARG A 97 2.53 -10.59 -8.97
C ARG A 97 2.60 -12.10 -8.72
N THR A 98 2.07 -12.59 -7.62
CA THR A 98 2.03 -14.04 -7.32
C THR A 98 1.07 -14.80 -8.22
N ARG A 99 0.00 -14.14 -8.72
CA ARG A 99 -1.10 -14.72 -9.49
C ARG A 99 -1.92 -15.79 -8.75
N GLU A 100 -1.69 -15.97 -7.45
CA GLU A 100 -2.35 -16.99 -6.62
C GLU A 100 -3.68 -16.51 -6.05
N PHE A 101 -3.77 -15.22 -5.68
CA PHE A 101 -4.98 -14.70 -5.06
C PHE A 101 -6.05 -14.34 -6.11
N LYS A 102 -7.22 -14.96 -5.99
CA LYS A 102 -8.35 -14.77 -6.91
C LYS A 102 -9.52 -13.97 -6.31
N GLY A 103 -9.40 -13.58 -5.04
CA GLY A 103 -10.39 -12.75 -4.35
C GLY A 103 -10.30 -11.28 -4.69
N GLN A 104 -11.03 -10.48 -3.95
CA GLN A 104 -11.02 -9.01 -4.07
C GLN A 104 -10.09 -8.39 -3.01
N TYR A 105 -9.72 -7.12 -3.21
CA TYR A 105 -8.89 -6.37 -2.26
C TYR A 105 -9.68 -5.27 -1.57
N HIS A 106 -9.17 -4.83 -0.43
CA HIS A 106 -9.52 -3.56 0.21
C HIS A 106 -8.24 -2.91 0.75
N VAL A 107 -8.02 -1.64 0.40
CA VAL A 107 -6.83 -0.88 0.79
C VAL A 107 -7.19 0.09 1.88
N LEU A 108 -6.50 0.00 3.02
CA LEU A 108 -6.74 0.85 4.19
C LEU A 108 -6.15 2.26 4.02
N ASN A 109 -5.17 2.42 3.15
CA ASN A 109 -4.37 3.63 2.95
C ASN A 109 -3.64 4.08 4.23
N GLY A 110 -3.11 3.13 4.98
CA GLY A 110 -2.32 3.32 6.20
C GLY A 110 -2.60 2.28 7.27
N VAL A 111 -2.05 2.52 8.45
CA VAL A 111 -2.23 1.72 9.67
C VAL A 111 -2.55 2.61 10.86
N ILE A 112 -3.16 2.07 11.90
CA ILE A 112 -3.38 2.76 13.17
C ILE A 112 -2.01 2.99 13.81
N SER A 113 -1.62 4.25 13.96
CA SER A 113 -0.35 4.66 14.57
C SER A 113 -0.60 5.83 15.53
N PRO A 114 -0.83 5.57 16.83
CA PRO A 114 -1.03 6.65 17.80
C PRO A 114 0.17 7.60 17.92
N MET A 115 1.38 7.09 17.69
CA MET A 115 2.60 7.90 17.73
C MET A 115 2.65 8.93 16.61
N ASP A 116 2.08 8.59 15.44
CA ASP A 116 1.97 9.48 14.27
C ASP A 116 0.64 10.24 14.24
N GLY A 117 -0.22 10.07 15.25
CA GLY A 117 -1.54 10.68 15.34
C GLY A 117 -2.57 10.08 14.38
N ILE A 118 -2.32 8.87 13.84
CA ILE A 118 -3.21 8.22 12.87
C ILE A 118 -4.20 7.33 13.63
N GLY A 119 -5.46 7.77 13.68
CA GLY A 119 -6.60 7.02 14.25
C GLY A 119 -7.33 6.17 13.19
N PRO A 120 -8.25 5.28 13.65
CA PRO A 120 -9.04 4.43 12.76
C PRO A 120 -9.92 5.19 11.78
N ASP A 121 -10.36 6.37 12.14
CA ASP A 121 -11.22 7.28 11.36
C ASP A 121 -10.48 7.96 10.20
N MET A 122 -9.16 7.98 10.24
CA MET A 122 -8.31 8.46 9.15
C MET A 122 -8.03 7.40 8.08
N LEU A 123 -8.38 6.14 8.37
CA LEU A 123 -8.16 4.99 7.50
C LEU A 123 -9.46 4.57 6.79
N LYS A 124 -9.34 3.78 5.73
CA LYS A 124 -10.47 3.24 4.96
C LYS A 124 -11.18 2.05 5.64
N ILE A 125 -11.23 2.06 6.97
CA ILE A 125 -11.89 1.03 7.78
C ILE A 125 -13.41 1.15 7.71
N LYS A 126 -13.95 2.37 7.74
CA LYS A 126 -15.39 2.62 7.62
C LYS A 126 -15.93 2.09 6.30
N GLU A 127 -15.23 2.36 5.21
CA GLU A 127 -15.58 1.88 3.87
C GLU A 127 -15.51 0.34 3.79
N LEU A 128 -14.54 -0.30 4.46
CA LEU A 128 -14.50 -1.75 4.59
C LEU A 128 -15.76 -2.28 5.28
N ILE A 129 -16.10 -1.76 6.46
CA ILE A 129 -17.27 -2.24 7.22
C ILE A 129 -18.58 -2.05 6.44
N GLN A 130 -18.74 -0.91 5.76
CA GLN A 130 -19.90 -0.67 4.89
C GLN A 130 -19.97 -1.67 3.75
N ARG A 131 -18.83 -1.98 3.13
CA ARG A 131 -18.75 -2.98 2.08
C ARG A 131 -19.13 -4.37 2.56
N LEU A 132 -18.65 -4.78 3.74
CA LEU A 132 -18.98 -6.08 4.35
C LEU A 132 -20.48 -6.21 4.68
N GLY A 133 -21.15 -5.13 5.02
CA GLY A 133 -22.60 -5.10 5.26
C GLY A 133 -23.44 -5.23 3.99
N ASN A 134 -22.88 -4.90 2.83
CA ASN A 134 -23.60 -4.85 1.55
C ASN A 134 -23.26 -6.02 0.60
N GLN A 135 -22.33 -6.90 0.95
CA GLN A 135 -21.86 -8.02 0.14
C GLN A 135 -21.86 -9.33 0.95
N GLU A 136 -22.13 -10.45 0.29
CA GLU A 136 -21.97 -11.77 0.90
C GLU A 136 -20.49 -12.17 1.01
N VAL A 137 -19.78 -11.54 1.95
CA VAL A 137 -18.39 -11.84 2.24
C VAL A 137 -18.31 -12.95 3.28
N LYS A 138 -17.58 -14.02 2.98
CA LYS A 138 -17.36 -15.17 3.87
C LYS A 138 -16.08 -15.05 4.67
N GLU A 139 -15.06 -14.47 4.07
CA GLU A 139 -13.74 -14.35 4.68
C GLU A 139 -13.08 -13.02 4.36
N ILE A 140 -12.44 -12.42 5.36
CA ILE A 140 -11.42 -11.39 5.14
C ILE A 140 -10.06 -11.94 5.56
N ILE A 141 -9.06 -11.69 4.72
CA ILE A 141 -7.66 -12.03 4.96
C ILE A 141 -6.93 -10.74 5.33
N MET A 142 -6.48 -10.64 6.57
CA MET A 142 -5.65 -9.50 6.98
C MET A 142 -4.24 -9.68 6.45
N ALA A 143 -3.82 -8.79 5.56
CA ALA A 143 -2.51 -8.77 4.92
C ALA A 143 -1.78 -7.45 5.18
N THR A 144 -1.97 -6.88 6.38
CA THR A 144 -1.17 -5.75 6.86
C THR A 144 0.26 -6.22 7.14
N ASN A 145 1.24 -5.32 7.11
CA ASN A 145 2.63 -5.67 7.39
C ASN A 145 2.80 -6.23 8.81
N PRO A 146 3.80 -7.08 9.07
CA PRO A 146 4.07 -7.66 10.38
C PRO A 146 4.80 -6.67 11.32
N THR A 147 4.31 -5.44 11.38
CA THR A 147 4.73 -4.39 12.30
C THR A 147 3.79 -4.32 13.50
N ILE A 148 4.18 -3.65 14.57
CA ILE A 148 3.32 -3.45 15.74
C ILE A 148 2.01 -2.75 15.34
N GLU A 149 2.10 -1.73 14.50
CA GLU A 149 0.98 -0.96 13.99
C GLU A 149 0.08 -1.80 13.06
N GLY A 150 0.69 -2.60 12.17
CA GLY A 150 -0.03 -3.50 11.28
C GLY A 150 -0.79 -4.60 12.03
N GLU A 151 -0.18 -5.19 13.08
CA GLU A 151 -0.84 -6.16 13.95
C GLU A 151 -1.98 -5.52 14.76
N ALA A 152 -1.74 -4.35 15.35
CA ALA A 152 -2.77 -3.61 16.09
C ALA A 152 -3.96 -3.28 15.18
N THR A 153 -3.70 -2.86 13.93
CA THR A 153 -4.73 -2.56 12.93
C THR A 153 -5.51 -3.81 12.56
N ALA A 154 -4.84 -4.95 12.32
CA ALA A 154 -5.48 -6.23 12.03
C ALA A 154 -6.37 -6.68 13.19
N MET A 155 -5.89 -6.59 14.43
CA MET A 155 -6.68 -6.94 15.61
C MET A 155 -7.89 -6.02 15.81
N TYR A 156 -7.74 -4.73 15.56
CA TYR A 156 -8.83 -3.77 15.63
C TYR A 156 -9.94 -4.12 14.63
N ILE A 157 -9.58 -4.33 13.37
CA ILE A 157 -10.53 -4.72 12.31
C ILE A 157 -11.18 -6.07 12.63
N ALA A 158 -10.41 -7.05 13.09
CA ALA A 158 -10.93 -8.36 13.47
C ALA A 158 -12.02 -8.27 14.56
N ARG A 159 -11.86 -7.38 15.55
CA ARG A 159 -12.88 -7.13 16.59
C ARG A 159 -14.16 -6.55 16.03
N LEU A 160 -14.08 -5.70 15.01
CA LEU A 160 -15.26 -5.11 14.35
C LEU A 160 -15.97 -6.12 13.45
N VAL A 161 -15.25 -7.01 12.80
CA VAL A 161 -15.78 -7.92 11.76
C VAL A 161 -16.30 -9.24 12.34
N LYS A 162 -15.66 -9.81 13.37
CA LYS A 162 -16.08 -11.06 14.00
C LYS A 162 -17.56 -11.11 14.40
N PRO A 163 -18.16 -10.05 14.98
CA PRO A 163 -19.59 -10.04 15.31
C PRO A 163 -20.51 -10.15 14.09
N MET A 164 -20.02 -9.86 12.89
CA MET A 164 -20.77 -9.98 11.62
C MET A 164 -20.84 -11.42 11.11
N GLY A 165 -20.22 -12.38 11.80
CA GLY A 165 -20.16 -13.79 11.39
C GLY A 165 -19.18 -14.06 10.23
N ILE A 166 -18.34 -13.12 9.88
CA ILE A 166 -17.35 -13.25 8.80
C ILE A 166 -16.06 -13.84 9.37
N LYS A 167 -15.51 -14.83 8.67
CA LYS A 167 -14.21 -15.43 9.03
C LYS A 167 -13.10 -14.40 8.83
N VAL A 168 -12.27 -14.21 9.85
CA VAL A 168 -11.09 -13.34 9.78
C VAL A 168 -9.84 -14.20 9.88
N THR A 169 -9.02 -14.16 8.87
CA THR A 169 -7.72 -14.84 8.81
C THR A 169 -6.58 -13.85 8.67
N ARG A 170 -5.37 -14.30 8.86
CA ARG A 170 -4.14 -13.54 8.72
C ARG A 170 -3.20 -14.24 7.76
N ILE A 171 -2.48 -13.52 6.92
CA ILE A 171 -1.38 -14.11 6.15
C ILE A 171 -0.35 -14.70 7.12
N ALA A 172 0.24 -15.84 6.74
CA ALA A 172 1.21 -16.53 7.58
C ALA A 172 2.45 -15.68 7.79
N HIS A 173 2.95 -15.69 9.02
CA HIS A 173 4.25 -15.13 9.38
C HIS A 173 5.24 -16.28 9.51
N GLY A 174 6.49 -16.06 9.12
CA GLY A 174 7.51 -17.08 9.26
C GLY A 174 8.77 -16.77 8.45
N LEU A 175 9.60 -17.79 8.33
CA LEU A 175 10.86 -17.71 7.60
C LEU A 175 10.61 -17.53 6.10
N PRO A 176 11.33 -16.61 5.43
CA PRO A 176 11.23 -16.46 3.99
C PRO A 176 11.80 -17.69 3.28
N VAL A 177 11.21 -18.07 2.16
CA VAL A 177 11.72 -19.16 1.31
C VAL A 177 13.11 -18.79 0.77
N GLY A 178 14.08 -19.66 0.96
CA GLY A 178 15.48 -19.43 0.59
C GLY A 178 16.30 -18.66 1.63
N GLY A 179 15.71 -18.34 2.79
CA GLY A 179 16.44 -17.79 3.93
C GLY A 179 17.00 -18.87 4.82
N ASP A 180 18.20 -18.66 5.37
CA ASP A 180 18.82 -19.55 6.36
C ASP A 180 18.26 -19.26 7.75
N LEU A 181 17.96 -20.32 8.50
CA LEU A 181 17.42 -20.23 9.87
C LEU A 181 18.37 -19.48 10.82
N GLU A 182 19.67 -19.60 10.62
CA GLU A 182 20.72 -18.98 11.41
C GLU A 182 20.67 -17.45 11.42
N TYR A 183 20.18 -16.84 10.32
CA TYR A 183 20.11 -15.37 10.21
C TYR A 183 18.74 -14.78 10.57
N ALA A 184 17.79 -15.62 10.96
CA ALA A 184 16.47 -15.13 11.35
C ALA A 184 16.50 -14.62 12.80
N ASP A 185 15.79 -13.52 13.05
CA ASP A 185 15.63 -13.00 14.41
C ASP A 185 14.69 -13.90 15.26
N GLU A 186 14.79 -13.76 16.57
CA GLU A 186 14.05 -14.59 17.54
C GLU A 186 12.53 -14.48 17.36
N VAL A 187 12.00 -13.31 17.00
CA VAL A 187 10.57 -13.09 16.81
C VAL A 187 10.08 -13.83 15.58
N THR A 188 10.83 -13.74 14.46
CA THR A 188 10.55 -14.46 13.22
C THR A 188 10.54 -15.97 13.43
N ILE A 189 11.53 -16.52 14.17
CA ILE A 189 11.59 -17.95 14.50
C ILE A 189 10.41 -18.35 15.39
N SER A 190 10.08 -17.56 16.40
CA SER A 190 8.92 -17.81 17.27
C SER A 190 7.62 -17.87 16.48
N LYS A 191 7.39 -16.92 15.57
CA LYS A 191 6.21 -16.90 14.69
C LYS A 191 6.17 -18.07 13.72
N ALA A 192 7.31 -18.48 13.19
CA ALA A 192 7.41 -19.67 12.34
C ALA A 192 7.02 -20.95 13.11
N LEU A 193 7.46 -21.08 14.37
CA LEU A 193 7.10 -22.21 15.24
C LEU A 193 5.61 -22.21 15.62
N GLU A 194 5.04 -21.03 15.91
CA GLU A 194 3.59 -20.90 16.16
C GLU A 194 2.76 -21.32 14.93
N GLY A 195 3.19 -20.89 13.74
CA GLY A 195 2.52 -21.16 12.47
C GLY A 195 2.87 -22.50 11.81
N ARG A 196 3.62 -23.40 12.48
CA ARG A 196 4.02 -24.70 11.91
C ARG A 196 2.83 -25.55 11.50
N ARG A 197 2.97 -26.28 10.40
CA ARG A 197 1.94 -27.16 9.85
C ARG A 197 2.44 -28.60 9.87
N GLU A 198 1.50 -29.53 9.95
CA GLU A 198 1.76 -30.95 9.72
C GLU A 198 2.11 -31.18 8.25
N ILE A 199 3.07 -32.10 7.98
CA ILE A 199 3.56 -32.43 6.64
C ILE A 199 2.93 -33.75 6.18
#